data_425b62d76801574b64a383291b34bd51
#
_entry.id   425b62d76801574b64a383291b34bd51
#
_cell.length_a   1.000
_cell.length_b   1.000
_cell.length_c   1.000
_cell.angle_alpha   90.00
_cell.angle_beta   90.00
_cell.angle_gamma   90.00
#
_symmetry.space_group_name_H-M   'P 1'
#
loop_
_entity.id
_entity.type
_entity.pdbx_description
1 polymer ?
#
loop_
_entity_poly.entity_id
_entity_poly.type
_entity_poly.pdbx_seq_one_letter_code
_entity_poly.pdbx_strand_id
1 'polypeptide(L)'
;YKDTWEQFKAIWMLKPTETPYANNNESFPNDVMYGLNPLMITDADQSGYKRRINRTLNTTFTLTYKAPFLKGLSAKFLYACDYKNYQQKEFQKQYTLYKYDREKDVYNSQIYSSPSSIYRKSWEGAQNQLQASLNYERLFAEKHNLKVLFLYEQSAKEEDNLWAKRNF
;
A
#
# COMPACT_ATOMS: atom_id res chain seq x y z
N TYR A 1 2.61 -6.14 14.10
CA TYR A 1 1.28 -5.62 13.70
C TYR A 1 0.77 -6.44 12.52
N LYS A 2 -0.01 -7.47 12.80
CA LYS A 2 -0.68 -8.27 11.77
C LYS A 2 -1.84 -7.47 11.15
N ASP A 3 -2.33 -7.90 10.00
CA ASP A 3 -3.42 -7.23 9.28
C ASP A 3 -4.65 -7.08 10.22
N THR A 4 -5.38 -5.99 10.12
CA THR A 4 -6.58 -5.71 10.93
C THR A 4 -7.58 -6.87 10.90
N TRP A 5 -7.66 -7.58 9.77
CA TRP A 5 -8.49 -8.78 9.63
C TRP A 5 -8.02 -9.94 10.52
N GLU A 6 -6.71 -10.18 10.63
CA GLU A 6 -6.18 -11.24 11.50
C GLU A 6 -6.39 -10.93 12.98
N GLN A 7 -6.28 -9.65 13.36
CA GLN A 7 -6.60 -9.20 14.72
C GLN A 7 -8.07 -9.39 15.04
N PHE A 8 -8.95 -8.97 14.14
CA PHE A 8 -10.39 -9.17 14.29
C PHE A 8 -10.74 -10.65 14.40
N LYS A 9 -10.16 -11.50 13.54
CA LYS A 9 -10.33 -12.95 13.58
C LYS A 9 -9.90 -13.56 14.91
N ALA A 10 -8.77 -13.12 15.46
CA ALA A 10 -8.26 -13.58 16.75
C ALA A 10 -9.23 -13.28 17.91
N ILE A 11 -9.80 -12.07 17.92
CA ILE A 11 -10.79 -11.66 18.92
C ILE A 11 -12.10 -12.44 18.72
N TRP A 12 -12.57 -12.59 17.48
CA TRP A 12 -13.81 -13.30 17.17
C TRP A 12 -13.77 -14.79 17.53
N MET A 13 -12.60 -15.42 17.35
CA MET A 13 -12.43 -16.86 17.60
C MET A 13 -12.07 -17.19 19.05
N LEU A 14 -11.78 -16.19 19.88
CA LEU A 14 -11.52 -16.39 21.31
C LEU A 14 -12.81 -16.85 22.01
N LYS A 15 -12.76 -17.97 22.70
CA LYS A 15 -13.89 -18.42 23.50
C LYS A 15 -14.03 -17.54 24.75
N PRO A 16 -15.26 -17.25 25.20
CA PRO A 16 -15.49 -16.46 26.41
C PRO A 16 -14.86 -17.05 27.69
N THR A 17 -14.58 -18.36 27.67
CA THR A 17 -13.99 -19.09 28.81
C THR A 17 -12.45 -19.14 28.74
N GLU A 18 -11.83 -18.70 27.66
CA GLU A 18 -10.38 -18.65 27.51
C GLU A 18 -9.83 -17.33 27.98
N THR A 19 -8.87 -17.38 28.89
CA THR A 19 -8.18 -16.18 29.38
C THR A 19 -6.97 -15.90 28.51
N PRO A 20 -6.60 -14.62 28.29
CA PRO A 20 -5.46 -14.26 27.46
C PRO A 20 -4.10 -14.68 28.07
N TYR A 21 -4.07 -14.93 29.39
CA TYR A 21 -2.89 -15.40 30.12
C TYR A 21 -3.15 -16.76 30.74
N ALA A 22 -2.16 -17.65 30.69
CA ALA A 22 -2.22 -18.96 31.32
C ALA A 22 -2.25 -18.80 32.86
N ASN A 23 -3.26 -19.39 33.49
CA ASN A 23 -3.49 -19.30 34.93
C ASN A 23 -3.51 -17.82 35.47
N ASN A 24 -3.98 -16.86 34.65
CA ASN A 24 -4.00 -15.42 34.96
C ASN A 24 -2.61 -14.82 35.27
N ASN A 25 -1.54 -15.46 34.85
CA ASN A 25 -0.18 -14.96 35.02
C ASN A 25 0.29 -14.22 33.75
N GLU A 26 0.48 -12.91 33.85
CA GLU A 26 0.85 -12.03 32.74
C GLU A 26 2.18 -12.39 32.06
N SER A 27 3.07 -13.14 32.74
CA SER A 27 4.33 -13.59 32.17
C SER A 27 4.17 -14.73 31.15
N PHE A 28 3.00 -15.36 31.12
CA PHE A 28 2.73 -16.55 30.30
C PHE A 28 1.50 -16.37 29.43
N PRO A 29 1.66 -15.84 28.19
CA PRO A 29 0.57 -15.74 27.23
C PRO A 29 -0.07 -17.10 26.97
N ASN A 30 -1.40 -17.20 27.09
CA ASN A 30 -2.11 -18.46 27.01
C ASN A 30 -2.16 -18.99 25.58
N ASP A 31 -2.03 -20.31 25.46
CA ASP A 31 -2.30 -21.05 24.23
C ASP A 31 -3.82 -21.18 24.05
N VAL A 32 -4.38 -20.22 23.35
CA VAL A 32 -5.80 -20.18 22.99
C VAL A 32 -6.03 -20.90 21.67
N MET A 33 -7.29 -21.18 21.37
CA MET A 33 -7.70 -21.88 20.17
C MET A 33 -7.02 -21.33 18.91
N TYR A 34 -6.42 -22.21 18.11
CA TYR A 34 -5.65 -21.90 16.90
C TYR A 34 -4.36 -21.07 17.12
N GLY A 35 -3.87 -20.93 18.35
CA GLY A 35 -2.65 -20.19 18.63
C GLY A 35 -2.75 -18.68 18.33
N LEU A 36 -3.96 -18.15 18.20
CA LEU A 36 -4.22 -16.74 17.85
C LEU A 36 -4.51 -15.89 19.09
N ASN A 37 -3.57 -15.82 20.02
CA ASN A 37 -3.72 -14.98 21.20
C ASN A 37 -3.80 -13.49 20.80
N PRO A 38 -4.93 -12.80 21.08
CA PRO A 38 -5.13 -11.40 20.64
C PRO A 38 -4.07 -10.44 21.20
N LEU A 39 -3.60 -10.64 22.41
CA LEU A 39 -2.57 -9.80 23.04
C LEU A 39 -1.24 -9.93 22.28
N MET A 40 -0.82 -11.15 21.96
CA MET A 40 0.41 -11.40 21.23
C MET A 40 0.38 -10.84 19.82
N ILE A 41 -0.78 -10.95 19.14
CA ILE A 41 -0.95 -10.48 17.76
C ILE A 41 -0.97 -8.96 17.67
N THR A 42 -1.50 -8.29 18.69
CA THR A 42 -1.59 -6.81 18.72
C THR A 42 -0.29 -6.15 19.17
N ASP A 43 0.54 -6.88 19.90
CA ASP A 43 1.84 -6.37 20.37
C ASP A 43 2.92 -6.51 19.28
N ALA A 44 3.40 -5.38 18.78
CA ALA A 44 4.45 -5.34 17.75
C ALA A 44 5.81 -5.85 18.27
N ASP A 45 6.06 -5.76 19.57
CA ASP A 45 7.31 -6.25 20.16
C ASP A 45 7.33 -7.77 20.25
N GLN A 46 6.17 -8.40 20.32
CA GLN A 46 6.02 -9.84 20.39
C GLN A 46 5.86 -10.49 19.00
N SER A 47 4.93 -10.00 18.20
CA SER A 47 4.57 -10.62 16.91
C SER A 47 5.23 -9.98 15.69
N GLY A 48 5.82 -8.78 15.86
CA GLY A 48 6.40 -8.00 14.78
C GLY A 48 5.44 -6.96 14.19
N TYR A 49 5.78 -6.41 13.04
CA TYR A 49 5.03 -5.31 12.43
C TYR A 49 4.94 -5.41 10.90
N LYS A 50 3.92 -4.77 10.36
CA LYS A 50 3.73 -4.56 8.93
C LYS A 50 3.55 -3.07 8.66
N ARG A 51 4.45 -2.48 7.88
CA ARG A 51 4.42 -1.08 7.47
C ARG A 51 4.22 -0.97 5.98
N ARG A 52 3.23 -0.19 5.56
CA ARG A 52 2.95 0.13 4.16
C ARG A 52 3.04 1.64 3.97
N ILE A 53 3.70 2.06 2.91
CA ILE A 53 3.84 3.47 2.55
C ILE A 53 3.47 3.59 1.08
N ASN A 54 2.48 4.42 0.80
CA ASN A 54 2.10 4.81 -0.55
C ASN A 54 2.46 6.28 -0.74
N ARG A 55 3.17 6.57 -1.81
CA ARG A 55 3.47 7.93 -2.24
C ARG A 55 3.00 8.08 -3.66
N THR A 56 2.24 9.15 -3.91
CA THR A 56 1.76 9.49 -5.25
C THR A 56 2.09 10.94 -5.51
N LEU A 57 2.72 11.20 -6.63
CA LEU A 57 2.99 12.54 -7.13
C LEU A 57 2.35 12.65 -8.50
N ASN A 58 1.38 13.54 -8.65
CA ASN A 58 0.73 13.85 -9.92
C ASN A 58 1.07 15.30 -10.26
N THR A 59 1.69 15.52 -11.39
CA THR A 59 2.11 16.84 -11.84
C THR A 59 1.63 17.07 -13.26
N THR A 60 1.00 18.20 -13.50
CA THR A 60 0.57 18.61 -14.85
C THR A 60 1.01 20.02 -15.11
N PHE A 61 1.77 20.21 -16.18
CA PHE A 61 2.13 21.50 -16.71
C PHE A 61 1.38 21.77 -18.00
N THR A 62 0.75 22.93 -18.07
CA THR A 62 0.00 23.34 -19.27
C THR A 62 0.43 24.74 -19.69
N LEU A 63 0.84 24.86 -20.95
CA LEU A 63 1.17 26.14 -21.58
C LEU A 63 0.21 26.39 -22.73
N THR A 64 -0.46 27.53 -22.72
CA THR A 64 -1.34 27.94 -23.81
C THR A 64 -0.84 29.25 -24.41
N TYR A 65 -0.62 29.24 -25.71
CA TYR A 65 -0.17 30.40 -26.47
C TYR A 65 -1.25 30.78 -27.51
N LYS A 66 -1.69 32.02 -27.50
CA LYS A 66 -2.56 32.57 -28.52
C LYS A 66 -1.73 33.45 -29.45
N ALA A 67 -1.70 33.10 -30.74
CA ALA A 67 -0.86 33.79 -31.70
C ALA A 67 -1.41 35.20 -32.00
N PRO A 68 -0.68 36.29 -31.64
CA PRO A 68 -1.14 37.64 -31.89
C PRO A 68 -1.16 38.05 -33.38
N PHE A 69 -0.32 37.38 -34.17
CA PHE A 69 -0.14 37.65 -35.59
C PHE A 69 -1.21 36.97 -36.47
N LEU A 70 -1.93 35.95 -35.93
CA LEU A 70 -2.95 35.23 -36.68
C LEU A 70 -4.21 35.03 -35.80
N LYS A 71 -5.24 35.86 -36.06
CA LYS A 71 -6.50 35.75 -35.34
C LYS A 71 -7.08 34.34 -35.47
N GLY A 72 -7.44 33.72 -34.33
CA GLY A 72 -8.03 32.40 -34.26
C GLY A 72 -7.05 31.26 -34.12
N LEU A 73 -5.73 31.49 -34.16
CA LEU A 73 -4.71 30.47 -33.93
C LEU A 73 -4.31 30.43 -32.46
N SER A 74 -4.36 29.23 -31.87
CA SER A 74 -3.84 28.96 -30.53
C SER A 74 -3.11 27.61 -30.50
N ALA A 75 -2.00 27.58 -29.75
CA ALA A 75 -1.25 26.37 -29.47
C ALA A 75 -1.37 26.05 -27.98
N LYS A 76 -1.55 24.78 -27.64
CA LYS A 76 -1.55 24.29 -26.27
C LYS A 76 -0.57 23.13 -26.17
N PHE A 77 0.29 23.22 -25.16
CA PHE A 77 1.21 22.17 -24.77
C PHE A 77 0.83 21.68 -23.36
N LEU A 78 0.78 20.39 -23.16
CA LEU A 78 0.52 19.75 -21.87
C LEU A 78 1.58 18.67 -21.65
N TYR A 79 2.19 18.71 -20.49
CA TYR A 79 3.05 17.64 -19.99
C TYR A 79 2.52 17.20 -18.62
N ALA A 80 2.18 15.92 -18.50
CA ALA A 80 1.77 15.32 -17.24
C ALA A 80 2.78 14.22 -16.85
N CYS A 81 3.10 14.18 -15.56
CA CYS A 81 3.96 13.17 -14.97
C CYS A 81 3.28 12.65 -13.71
N ASP A 82 2.95 11.36 -13.73
CA ASP A 82 2.39 10.63 -12.60
C ASP A 82 3.42 9.65 -12.09
N TYR A 83 3.79 9.78 -10.82
CA TYR A 83 4.71 8.88 -10.15
C TYR A 83 4.03 8.24 -8.94
N LYS A 84 4.11 6.93 -8.84
CA LYS A 84 3.57 6.14 -7.72
C LYS A 84 4.67 5.26 -7.15
N ASN A 85 4.84 5.29 -5.84
CA ASN A 85 5.78 4.44 -5.11
C ASN A 85 5.05 3.75 -3.97
N TYR A 86 5.10 2.43 -3.97
CA TYR A 86 4.56 1.58 -2.92
C TYR A 86 5.71 0.84 -2.26
N GLN A 87 5.79 0.94 -0.94
CA GLN A 87 6.77 0.20 -0.13
C GLN A 87 6.06 -0.55 0.98
N GLN A 88 6.33 -1.84 1.11
CA GLN A 88 5.89 -2.67 2.21
C GLN A 88 7.10 -3.28 2.91
N LYS A 89 7.14 -3.15 4.22
CA LYS A 89 8.06 -3.87 5.10
C LYS A 89 7.24 -4.63 6.12
N GLU A 90 7.46 -5.92 6.19
CA GLU A 90 6.82 -6.81 7.16
C GLU A 90 7.92 -7.54 7.92
N PHE A 91 7.90 -7.43 9.21
CA PHE A 91 8.77 -8.17 10.12
C PHE A 91 7.89 -9.04 10.99
N GLN A 92 8.02 -10.34 10.85
CA GLN A 92 7.32 -11.34 11.65
C GLN A 92 8.29 -11.93 12.66
N LYS A 93 7.92 -11.90 13.92
CA LYS A 93 8.62 -12.57 15.00
C LYS A 93 7.95 -13.90 15.33
N GLN A 94 8.76 -14.86 15.69
CA GLN A 94 8.29 -16.09 16.32
C GLN A 94 7.96 -15.79 17.79
N TYR A 95 6.84 -16.28 18.28
CA TYR A 95 6.44 -16.13 19.67
C TYR A 95 6.02 -17.47 20.28
N THR A 96 6.10 -17.54 21.62
CA THR A 96 5.78 -18.74 22.41
C THR A 96 4.50 -18.50 23.18
N LEU A 97 3.61 -19.49 23.18
CA LEU A 97 2.42 -19.56 24.00
C LEU A 97 2.55 -20.64 25.05
N TYR A 98 1.77 -20.55 26.11
CA TYR A 98 1.87 -21.44 27.26
C TYR A 98 0.54 -22.03 27.61
N LYS A 99 0.53 -23.32 27.97
CA LYS A 99 -0.64 -24.00 28.54
C LYS A 99 -0.30 -24.44 29.96
N TYR A 100 -1.11 -23.97 30.91
CA TYR A 100 -0.91 -24.33 32.30
C TYR A 100 -1.52 -25.70 32.60
N ASP A 101 -0.71 -26.57 33.19
CA ASP A 101 -1.11 -27.88 33.69
C ASP A 101 -1.31 -27.79 35.21
N ARG A 102 -2.58 -27.87 35.66
CA ARG A 102 -2.95 -27.74 37.09
C ARG A 102 -2.49 -28.90 37.94
N GLU A 103 -2.34 -30.11 37.37
CA GLU A 103 -1.98 -31.29 38.15
C GLU A 103 -0.49 -31.28 38.50
N LYS A 104 0.33 -30.74 37.60
CA LYS A 104 1.78 -30.72 37.73
C LYS A 104 2.34 -29.39 38.15
N ASP A 105 1.48 -28.33 38.20
CA ASP A 105 1.87 -26.94 38.43
C ASP A 105 2.97 -26.46 37.46
N VAL A 106 2.83 -26.78 36.17
CA VAL A 106 3.84 -26.49 35.14
C VAL A 106 3.23 -25.74 33.96
N TYR A 107 3.98 -24.78 33.41
CA TYR A 107 3.65 -24.08 32.18
C TYR A 107 4.34 -24.78 30.99
N ASN A 108 3.55 -25.49 30.20
CA ASN A 108 4.03 -26.14 28.98
C ASN A 108 4.12 -25.11 27.86
N SER A 109 5.33 -24.87 27.34
CA SER A 109 5.55 -23.93 26.26
C SER A 109 5.28 -24.57 24.88
N GLN A 110 4.64 -23.81 23.99
CA GLN A 110 4.43 -24.20 22.62
C GLN A 110 4.78 -23.04 21.68
N ILE A 111 5.62 -23.31 20.69
CA ILE A 111 6.01 -22.32 19.71
C ILE A 111 4.94 -22.28 18.63
N TYR A 112 4.27 -21.15 18.53
CA TYR A 112 3.32 -20.85 17.47
C TYR A 112 3.93 -19.83 16.53
N SER A 113 3.85 -20.10 15.29
CA SER A 113 4.25 -19.31 14.14
C SER A 113 5.48 -19.85 13.40
N SER A 114 5.58 -19.41 12.15
CA SER A 114 6.78 -19.67 11.33
C SER A 114 8.01 -19.02 11.94
N PRO A 115 9.21 -19.45 11.59
CA PRO A 115 10.45 -18.78 12.00
C PRO A 115 10.42 -17.29 11.72
N SER A 116 11.11 -16.51 12.53
CA SER A 116 11.17 -15.05 12.35
C SER A 116 11.61 -14.71 10.94
N SER A 117 10.93 -13.77 10.32
CA SER A 117 11.20 -13.40 8.94
C SER A 117 11.03 -11.93 8.68
N ILE A 118 11.78 -11.42 7.71
CA ILE A 118 11.59 -10.10 7.16
C ILE A 118 11.20 -10.20 5.69
N TYR A 119 10.12 -9.51 5.31
CA TYR A 119 9.66 -9.40 3.94
C TYR A 119 9.63 -7.93 3.53
N ARG A 120 10.17 -7.64 2.36
CA ARG A 120 10.12 -6.32 1.73
C ARG A 120 9.55 -6.45 0.34
N LYS A 121 8.69 -5.52 -0.02
CA LYS A 121 8.15 -5.34 -1.36
C LYS A 121 8.17 -3.86 -1.69
N SER A 122 8.71 -3.51 -2.86
CA SER A 122 8.56 -2.19 -3.46
C SER A 122 7.97 -2.33 -4.86
N TRP A 123 7.16 -1.37 -5.22
CA TRP A 123 6.65 -1.19 -6.56
C TRP A 123 6.74 0.29 -6.89
N GLU A 124 7.26 0.58 -8.04
CA GLU A 124 7.37 1.92 -8.58
C GLU A 124 6.72 1.95 -9.95
N GLY A 125 5.98 3.01 -10.23
CA GLY A 125 5.38 3.25 -11.52
C GLY A 125 5.49 4.71 -11.88
N ALA A 126 5.99 4.99 -13.07
CA ALA A 126 6.04 6.31 -13.66
C ALA A 126 5.26 6.31 -14.98
N GLN A 127 4.42 7.31 -15.15
CA GLN A 127 3.70 7.54 -16.39
C GLN A 127 3.90 8.99 -16.81
N ASN A 128 4.43 9.17 -18.02
CA ASN A 128 4.64 10.46 -18.64
C ASN A 128 3.69 10.60 -19.83
N GLN A 129 3.03 11.74 -19.94
CA GLN A 129 2.17 12.07 -21.07
C GLN A 129 2.54 13.44 -21.59
N LEU A 130 2.75 13.53 -22.88
CA LEU A 130 3.01 14.77 -23.61
C LEU A 130 1.92 14.93 -24.66
N GLN A 131 1.29 16.10 -24.64
CA GLN A 131 0.25 16.45 -25.61
C GLN A 131 0.55 17.86 -26.17
N ALA A 132 0.54 17.98 -27.48
CA ALA A 132 0.65 19.24 -28.19
C ALA A 132 -0.53 19.40 -29.14
N SER A 133 -1.23 20.52 -29.04
CA SER A 133 -2.35 20.81 -29.94
C SER A 133 -2.25 22.18 -30.56
N LEU A 134 -2.66 22.27 -31.81
CA LEU A 134 -2.77 23.51 -32.56
C LEU A 134 -4.23 23.66 -32.98
N ASN A 135 -4.85 24.71 -32.51
CA ASN A 135 -6.25 25.02 -32.80
C ASN A 135 -6.32 26.29 -33.67
N TYR A 136 -7.06 26.20 -34.73
CA TYR A 136 -7.38 27.33 -35.56
C TYR A 136 -8.91 27.45 -35.69
N GLU A 137 -9.48 28.59 -35.28
CA GLU A 137 -10.89 28.87 -35.39
C GLU A 137 -11.09 30.26 -35.93
N ARG A 138 -11.77 30.38 -37.09
CA ARG A 138 -12.04 31.66 -37.71
C ARG A 138 -13.36 31.66 -38.46
N LEU A 139 -14.10 32.75 -38.26
CA LEU A 139 -15.28 33.07 -39.03
C LEU A 139 -14.88 33.90 -40.28
N PHE A 140 -15.18 33.38 -41.45
CA PHE A 140 -14.92 34.02 -42.72
C PHE A 140 -16.23 34.57 -43.28
N ALA A 141 -16.21 35.82 -43.79
CA ALA A 141 -17.33 36.49 -44.39
C ALA A 141 -18.65 36.40 -43.58
N GLU A 142 -18.54 36.37 -42.24
CA GLU A 142 -19.67 36.28 -41.30
C GLU A 142 -20.60 35.06 -41.50
N LYS A 143 -20.26 34.14 -42.42
CA LYS A 143 -21.09 32.99 -42.79
C LYS A 143 -20.40 31.65 -42.64
N HIS A 144 -19.08 31.60 -42.75
CA HIS A 144 -18.33 30.34 -42.75
C HIS A 144 -17.43 30.24 -41.53
N ASN A 145 -17.76 29.35 -40.58
CA ASN A 145 -16.90 29.05 -39.43
C ASN A 145 -16.01 27.85 -39.72
N LEU A 146 -14.71 28.10 -39.83
CA LEU A 146 -13.71 27.08 -40.02
C LEU A 146 -13.02 26.74 -38.67
N LYS A 147 -13.08 25.50 -38.28
CA LYS A 147 -12.37 24.95 -37.10
C LYS A 147 -11.45 23.83 -37.52
N VAL A 148 -10.17 23.96 -37.18
CA VAL A 148 -9.15 22.96 -37.44
C VAL A 148 -8.43 22.66 -36.15
N LEU A 149 -8.27 21.37 -35.84
CA LEU A 149 -7.50 20.88 -34.71
C LEU A 149 -6.42 19.93 -35.24
N PHE A 150 -5.16 20.22 -34.91
CA PHE A 150 -4.07 19.27 -35.00
C PHE A 150 -3.68 18.86 -33.58
N LEU A 151 -3.63 17.55 -33.32
CA LEU A 151 -3.29 16.99 -32.02
C LEU A 151 -2.15 15.97 -32.18
N TYR A 152 -1.13 16.14 -31.36
CA TYR A 152 -0.06 15.16 -31.16
C TYR A 152 -0.10 14.70 -29.70
N GLU A 153 -0.04 13.39 -29.47
CA GLU A 153 0.00 12.80 -28.13
C GLU A 153 1.04 11.67 -28.10
N GLN A 154 1.81 11.67 -27.01
CA GLN A 154 2.75 10.60 -26.69
C GLN A 154 2.63 10.26 -25.23
N SER A 155 2.57 8.97 -24.90
CA SER A 155 2.63 8.47 -23.53
C SER A 155 3.69 7.40 -23.37
N ALA A 156 4.35 7.40 -22.21
CA ALA A 156 5.28 6.37 -21.81
C ALA A 156 4.93 5.92 -20.38
N LYS A 157 4.98 4.61 -20.13
CA LYS A 157 4.72 4.01 -18.82
C LYS A 157 5.87 3.06 -18.48
N GLU A 158 6.39 3.21 -17.28
CA GLU A 158 7.45 2.36 -16.73
C GLU A 158 6.99 1.82 -15.39
N GLU A 159 7.23 0.55 -15.14
CA GLU A 159 6.91 -0.11 -13.86
C GLU A 159 8.06 -0.99 -13.43
N ASP A 160 8.43 -0.90 -12.16
CA ASP A 160 9.42 -1.76 -11.53
C ASP A 160 8.82 -2.42 -10.28
N ASN A 161 9.17 -3.69 -10.04
CA ASN A 161 8.66 -4.46 -8.93
C ASN A 161 9.79 -5.30 -8.33
N LEU A 162 10.10 -5.05 -7.05
CA LEU A 162 11.12 -5.77 -6.30
C LEU A 162 10.52 -6.35 -5.03
N TRP A 163 10.85 -7.61 -4.74
CA TRP A 163 10.51 -8.24 -3.47
C TRP A 163 11.64 -9.12 -2.96
N ALA A 164 11.78 -9.19 -1.65
CA ALA A 164 12.76 -10.03 -0.99
C ALA A 164 12.20 -10.57 0.33
N LYS A 165 12.52 -11.83 0.64
CA LYS A 165 12.20 -12.47 1.92
C LYS A 165 13.45 -13.12 2.48
N ARG A 166 13.68 -12.95 3.80
CA ARG A 166 14.74 -13.60 4.56
C ARG A 166 14.13 -14.20 5.83
N ASN A 167 14.45 -15.44 6.11
CA ASN A 167 14.13 -16.12 7.37
C ASN A 167 15.36 -16.10 8.29
N PHE A 168 15.14 -16.14 9.61
CA PHE A 168 16.17 -16.14 10.64
C PHE A 168 16.02 -17.34 11.56
#